data_57209131fec54560d39d4f2350fc1fbc
#
_entry.id   57209131fec54560d39d4f2350fc1fbc
#
_cell.length_a   1.000
_cell.length_b   1.000
_cell.length_c   1.000
_cell.angle_alpha   90.00
_cell.angle_beta   90.00
_cell.angle_gamma   90.00
#
_symmetry.space_group_name_H-M   'P 1'
#
loop_
_entity.id
_entity.type
_entity.pdbx_description
1 polymer ?
#
loop_
_entity_poly.entity_id
_entity_poly.type
_entity_poly.pdbx_seq_one_letter_code
_entity_poly.pdbx_strand_id
1 'polypeptide(L)'
;EIASCLVGSEMCIRDSSHTAGAVRIGYISGKLLQDHVVKAEILLHGSFATTGIGHGTDKALIAGLLGMRTDDIRIPDSFFLAKKGGMEFSFSTITLKDAHPNTAVLRLTGEHGRKIEVQAASIGGGRILIAKLDGIEVNFSAEKPTLIVHNVDQPGHVAQVTSMLAEKQVNIATLQLYRDKRGGYAVMVIETDQEVPEESVAWLEQLDGIIKVTYI
;
A
#
# COMPACT_ATOMS: atom_id res chain seq x y z
N GLU A 1 8.29 36.16 -8.22
CA GLU A 1 9.45 35.69 -7.42
C GLU A 1 9.56 34.19 -7.61
N ILE A 2 10.50 33.78 -8.43
CA ILE A 2 10.87 32.39 -8.60
C ILE A 2 11.62 32.06 -7.31
N ALA A 3 10.98 31.34 -6.39
CA ALA A 3 11.68 30.75 -5.27
C ALA A 3 12.81 29.90 -5.85
N SER A 4 14.03 30.37 -5.70
CA SER A 4 15.21 29.63 -6.09
C SER A 4 15.27 28.35 -5.26
N CYS A 5 14.84 27.27 -5.84
CA CYS A 5 15.16 25.97 -5.32
C CYS A 5 16.67 25.83 -5.44
N LEU A 6 17.39 26.07 -4.33
CA LEU A 6 18.83 25.92 -4.29
C LEU A 6 19.16 24.49 -4.69
N VAL A 7 19.81 24.38 -5.85
CA VAL A 7 20.37 23.12 -6.34
C VAL A 7 21.24 22.54 -5.23
N GLY A 8 20.80 21.43 -4.62
CA GLY A 8 21.54 20.76 -3.55
C GLY A 8 20.88 20.74 -2.17
N SER A 9 19.71 21.34 -1.96
CA SER A 9 19.01 21.14 -0.69
C SER A 9 18.35 19.76 -0.68
N GLU A 10 18.70 18.95 0.31
CA GLU A 10 18.10 17.62 0.55
C GLU A 10 16.56 17.66 0.62
N MET A 11 15.98 18.83 0.89
CA MET A 11 14.55 19.06 0.97
C MET A 11 13.84 18.97 -0.40
N CYS A 12 14.47 19.39 -1.51
CA CYS A 12 13.89 19.27 -2.85
C CYS A 12 13.83 17.82 -3.36
N ILE A 13 14.70 16.95 -2.86
CA ILE A 13 14.71 15.52 -3.23
C ILE A 13 13.59 14.79 -2.51
N ARG A 14 13.24 15.19 -1.28
CA ARG A 14 12.21 14.55 -0.44
C ARG A 14 10.79 14.74 -0.95
N ASP A 15 10.51 15.84 -1.65
CA ASP A 15 9.16 16.17 -2.13
C ASP A 15 8.86 15.66 -3.54
N SER A 16 9.79 14.97 -4.18
CA SER A 16 9.56 14.43 -5.51
C SER A 16 8.60 13.25 -5.49
N SER A 17 7.77 13.12 -6.53
CA SER A 17 6.90 11.95 -6.71
C SER A 17 7.68 10.63 -6.72
N HIS A 18 8.94 10.63 -7.15
CA HIS A 18 9.81 9.47 -7.22
C HIS A 18 10.36 9.04 -5.86
N THR A 19 10.44 9.94 -4.88
CA THR A 19 10.95 9.62 -3.54
C THR A 19 9.83 9.52 -2.52
N ALA A 20 9.11 10.61 -2.26
CA ALA A 20 8.05 10.64 -1.24
C ALA A 20 6.92 9.64 -1.53
N GLY A 21 6.44 9.62 -2.79
CA GLY A 21 5.42 8.65 -3.20
C GLY A 21 5.91 7.21 -3.14
N ALA A 22 7.16 6.95 -3.53
CA ALA A 22 7.74 5.61 -3.47
C ALA A 22 7.92 5.10 -2.04
N VAL A 23 8.41 5.93 -1.09
CA VAL A 23 8.47 5.58 0.34
C VAL A 23 7.07 5.19 0.82
N ARG A 24 6.06 6.01 0.50
CA ARG A 24 4.69 5.76 0.93
C ARG A 24 4.11 4.48 0.31
N ILE A 25 4.39 4.19 -0.96
CA ILE A 25 4.01 2.92 -1.60
C ILE A 25 4.61 1.74 -0.82
N GLY A 26 5.92 1.75 -0.54
CA GLY A 26 6.56 0.70 0.25
C GLY A 26 5.95 0.56 1.64
N TYR A 27 5.76 1.67 2.35
CA TYR A 27 5.22 1.71 3.71
C TYR A 27 3.80 1.12 3.78
N ILE A 28 2.90 1.54 2.90
CA ILE A 28 1.52 1.04 2.86
C ILE A 28 1.49 -0.42 2.43
N SER A 29 2.30 -0.82 1.44
CA SER A 29 2.39 -2.23 1.01
C SER A 29 2.88 -3.15 2.13
N GLY A 30 3.86 -2.71 2.93
CA GLY A 30 4.30 -3.44 4.13
C GLY A 30 3.18 -3.58 5.17
N LYS A 31 2.42 -2.51 5.42
CA LYS A 31 1.25 -2.57 6.32
C LYS A 31 0.15 -3.52 5.80
N LEU A 32 -0.13 -3.51 4.50
CA LEU A 32 -1.11 -4.40 3.87
C LEU A 32 -0.73 -5.88 4.00
N LEU A 33 0.55 -6.22 4.05
CA LEU A 33 1.02 -7.57 4.28
C LEU A 33 0.68 -8.06 5.72
N GLN A 34 0.69 -7.16 6.71
CA GLN A 34 0.47 -7.47 8.13
C GLN A 34 1.46 -8.52 8.67
N ASP A 35 2.69 -8.48 8.17
CA ASP A 35 3.77 -9.40 8.56
C ASP A 35 5.12 -8.73 8.31
N HIS A 36 6.18 -9.23 8.95
CA HIS A 36 7.53 -8.73 8.66
C HIS A 36 7.96 -9.17 7.27
N VAL A 37 8.32 -8.20 6.41
CA VAL A 37 8.70 -8.50 5.02
C VAL A 37 10.07 -9.17 5.00
N VAL A 38 10.13 -10.42 4.51
CA VAL A 38 11.38 -11.17 4.31
C VAL A 38 11.78 -11.27 2.85
N LYS A 39 10.82 -11.12 1.92
CA LYS A 39 11.10 -11.11 0.48
C LYS A 39 10.22 -10.08 -0.24
N ALA A 40 10.84 -9.30 -1.14
CA ALA A 40 10.17 -8.31 -1.98
C ALA A 40 10.62 -8.43 -3.43
N GLU A 41 9.70 -8.75 -4.34
CA GLU A 41 9.89 -8.62 -5.79
C GLU A 41 9.19 -7.35 -6.25
N ILE A 42 9.95 -6.40 -6.80
CA ILE A 42 9.45 -5.08 -7.15
C ILE A 42 9.58 -4.89 -8.66
N LEU A 43 8.44 -4.68 -9.32
CA LEU A 43 8.38 -4.45 -10.75
C LEU A 43 8.02 -2.99 -10.99
N LEU A 44 8.88 -2.27 -11.68
CA LEU A 44 8.73 -0.84 -11.96
C LEU A 44 8.17 -0.62 -13.35
N HIS A 45 7.19 0.29 -13.47
CA HIS A 45 6.55 0.68 -14.71
C HIS A 45 6.84 2.15 -15.06
N GLY A 46 6.88 2.44 -16.37
CA GLY A 46 6.91 3.78 -16.92
C GLY A 46 8.09 4.61 -16.40
N SER A 47 7.85 5.78 -15.82
CA SER A 47 8.88 6.67 -15.32
C SER A 47 9.66 6.08 -14.14
N PHE A 48 9.01 5.28 -13.28
CA PHE A 48 9.70 4.55 -12.22
C PHE A 48 10.75 3.57 -12.78
N ALA A 49 10.47 2.94 -13.92
CA ALA A 49 11.41 2.04 -14.58
C ALA A 49 12.55 2.79 -15.28
N THR A 50 12.26 3.91 -15.93
CA THR A 50 13.22 4.61 -16.80
C THR A 50 14.13 5.58 -16.04
N THR A 51 13.60 6.26 -15.04
CA THR A 51 14.32 7.33 -14.32
C THR A 51 14.39 7.08 -12.81
N GLY A 52 13.63 6.12 -12.29
CA GLY A 52 13.48 5.90 -10.85
C GLY A 52 14.78 5.59 -10.12
N ILE A 53 15.68 4.81 -10.72
CA ILE A 53 16.97 4.47 -10.12
C ILE A 53 17.81 5.74 -9.93
N GLY A 54 17.85 6.63 -10.93
CA GLY A 54 18.56 7.92 -10.85
C GLY A 54 18.00 8.87 -9.79
N HIS A 55 16.73 8.73 -9.44
CA HIS A 55 16.02 9.51 -8.42
C HIS A 55 15.90 8.78 -7.06
N GLY A 56 16.47 7.58 -6.91
CA GLY A 56 16.43 6.82 -5.68
C GLY A 56 15.08 6.18 -5.35
N THR A 57 14.21 5.98 -6.35
CA THR A 57 12.90 5.32 -6.19
C THR A 57 13.04 3.90 -5.62
N ASP A 58 14.05 3.17 -6.03
CA ASP A 58 14.38 1.84 -5.56
C ASP A 58 14.68 1.82 -4.05
N LYS A 59 15.56 2.73 -3.60
CA LYS A 59 15.87 2.89 -2.17
C LYS A 59 14.66 3.36 -1.37
N ALA A 60 13.85 4.26 -1.94
CA ALA A 60 12.65 4.80 -1.33
C ALA A 60 11.59 3.70 -1.10
N LEU A 61 11.36 2.82 -2.08
CA LEU A 61 10.44 1.68 -1.94
C LEU A 61 10.89 0.73 -0.82
N ILE A 62 12.18 0.37 -0.78
CA ILE A 62 12.73 -0.49 0.28
C ILE A 62 12.66 0.20 1.64
N ALA A 63 12.99 1.50 1.72
CA ALA A 63 12.86 2.27 2.97
C ALA A 63 11.42 2.22 3.51
N GLY A 64 10.42 2.38 2.65
CA GLY A 64 9.03 2.25 3.02
C GLY A 64 8.70 0.84 3.55
N LEU A 65 9.15 -0.23 2.89
CA LEU A 65 8.97 -1.61 3.35
C LEU A 65 9.62 -1.88 4.72
N LEU A 66 10.70 -1.15 5.04
CA LEU A 66 11.33 -1.16 6.37
C LEU A 66 10.57 -0.31 7.41
N GLY A 67 9.43 0.27 7.07
CA GLY A 67 8.64 1.11 7.96
C GLY A 67 9.11 2.56 8.08
N MET A 68 10.06 3.00 7.25
CA MET A 68 10.54 4.38 7.25
C MET A 68 9.48 5.32 6.66
N ARG A 69 9.45 6.56 7.17
CA ARG A 69 8.63 7.65 6.62
C ARG A 69 9.44 8.49 5.64
N THR A 70 8.77 9.39 4.95
CA THR A 70 9.35 10.21 3.86
C THR A 70 10.45 11.17 4.32
N ASP A 71 10.52 11.48 5.60
CA ASP A 71 11.50 12.35 6.25
C ASP A 71 12.65 11.59 6.93
N ASP A 72 12.68 10.27 6.83
CA ASP A 72 13.71 9.46 7.49
C ASP A 72 15.07 9.62 6.79
N ILE A 73 16.07 10.06 7.54
CA ILE A 73 17.43 10.30 7.04
C ILE A 73 18.16 9.03 6.60
N ARG A 74 17.65 7.84 6.97
CA ARG A 74 18.22 6.53 6.65
C ARG A 74 17.79 5.99 5.30
N ILE A 75 16.91 6.69 4.57
CA ILE A 75 16.44 6.26 3.24
C ILE A 75 17.59 5.89 2.29
N PRO A 76 18.71 6.67 2.20
CA PRO A 76 19.84 6.32 1.36
C PRO A 76 20.50 4.97 1.69
N ASP A 77 20.41 4.54 2.96
CA ASP A 77 21.00 3.31 3.49
C ASP A 77 20.03 2.13 3.52
N SER A 78 18.84 2.29 2.97
CA SER A 78 17.75 1.30 3.04
C SER A 78 18.15 -0.09 2.54
N PHE A 79 18.94 -0.19 1.48
CA PHE A 79 19.42 -1.47 0.95
C PHE A 79 20.33 -2.20 1.94
N PHE A 80 21.24 -1.47 2.59
CA PHE A 80 22.10 -2.05 3.62
C PHE A 80 21.28 -2.52 4.82
N LEU A 81 20.33 -1.71 5.28
CA LEU A 81 19.47 -2.02 6.41
C LEU A 81 18.54 -3.20 6.10
N ALA A 82 17.99 -3.29 4.90
CA ALA A 82 17.17 -4.41 4.46
C ALA A 82 17.95 -5.73 4.47
N LYS A 83 19.14 -5.74 3.87
CA LYS A 83 20.02 -6.93 3.88
C LYS A 83 20.45 -7.33 5.28
N LYS A 84 20.78 -6.35 6.14
CA LYS A 84 21.11 -6.60 7.56
C LYS A 84 19.93 -7.20 8.32
N GLY A 85 18.70 -6.79 8.00
CA GLY A 85 17.46 -7.34 8.56
C GLY A 85 17.03 -8.68 7.94
N GLY A 86 17.80 -9.23 6.98
CA GLY A 86 17.46 -10.52 6.35
C GLY A 86 16.43 -10.43 5.21
N MET A 87 16.07 -9.21 4.77
CA MET A 87 15.13 -9.03 3.65
C MET A 87 15.85 -9.29 2.31
N GLU A 88 15.33 -10.23 1.55
CA GLU A 88 15.69 -10.43 0.14
C GLU A 88 14.84 -9.53 -0.76
N PHE A 89 15.46 -8.84 -1.69
CA PHE A 89 14.71 -8.02 -2.64
C PHE A 89 15.31 -8.02 -4.03
N SER A 90 14.45 -7.85 -5.02
CA SER A 90 14.83 -7.76 -6.43
C SER A 90 14.00 -6.70 -7.14
N PHE A 91 14.61 -6.10 -8.18
CA PHE A 91 13.94 -5.14 -9.05
C PHE A 91 13.92 -5.67 -10.48
N SER A 92 12.80 -5.45 -11.15
CA SER A 92 12.64 -5.70 -12.58
C SER A 92 11.71 -4.64 -13.19
N THR A 93 11.57 -4.66 -14.50
CA THR A 93 10.69 -3.75 -15.21
C THR A 93 9.46 -4.49 -15.73
N ILE A 94 8.34 -3.78 -15.79
CA ILE A 94 7.08 -4.27 -16.34
C ILE A 94 6.43 -3.20 -17.22
N THR A 95 5.74 -3.61 -18.26
CA THR A 95 4.89 -2.72 -19.05
C THR A 95 3.43 -3.03 -18.72
N LEU A 96 2.75 -2.06 -18.10
CA LEU A 96 1.34 -2.16 -17.74
C LEU A 96 0.52 -1.32 -18.72
N LYS A 97 -0.62 -1.87 -19.15
CA LYS A 97 -1.58 -1.13 -19.96
C LYS A 97 -2.41 -0.22 -19.04
N ASP A 98 -2.67 1.00 -19.49
CA ASP A 98 -3.54 1.99 -18.82
C ASP A 98 -3.15 2.31 -17.36
N ALA A 99 -1.86 2.12 -16.98
CA ALA A 99 -1.34 2.42 -15.66
C ALA A 99 -0.64 3.79 -15.62
N HIS A 100 -0.65 4.42 -14.45
CA HIS A 100 0.07 5.67 -14.23
C HIS A 100 1.58 5.47 -14.43
N PRO A 101 2.33 6.42 -15.05
CA PRO A 101 3.77 6.27 -15.31
C PRO A 101 4.62 5.95 -14.06
N ASN A 102 4.22 6.45 -12.90
CA ASN A 102 4.92 6.22 -11.63
C ASN A 102 4.29 5.04 -10.85
N THR A 103 4.14 3.89 -11.51
CA THR A 103 3.55 2.69 -10.89
C THR A 103 4.62 1.67 -10.54
N ALA A 104 4.46 1.04 -9.38
CA ALA A 104 5.20 -0.14 -8.95
C ALA A 104 4.24 -1.29 -8.62
N VAL A 105 4.64 -2.52 -8.96
CA VAL A 105 3.98 -3.74 -8.47
C VAL A 105 4.93 -4.39 -7.47
N LEU A 106 4.44 -4.58 -6.24
CA LEU A 106 5.19 -5.19 -5.16
C LEU A 106 4.59 -6.56 -4.84
N ARG A 107 5.40 -7.61 -4.96
CA ARG A 107 5.07 -8.97 -4.52
C ARG A 107 5.84 -9.24 -3.24
N LEU A 108 5.14 -9.26 -2.13
CA LEU A 108 5.76 -9.35 -0.82
C LEU A 108 5.50 -10.73 -0.20
N THR A 109 6.49 -11.24 0.52
CA THR A 109 6.35 -12.42 1.36
C THR A 109 6.80 -12.06 2.77
N GLY A 110 5.98 -12.40 3.75
CA GLY A 110 6.24 -12.21 5.16
C GLY A 110 6.93 -13.39 5.82
N GLU A 111 7.46 -13.17 7.01
CA GLU A 111 8.18 -14.17 7.82
C GLU A 111 7.30 -15.40 8.16
N HIS A 112 6.00 -15.16 8.40
CA HIS A 112 5.03 -16.23 8.69
C HIS A 112 4.36 -16.78 7.41
N GLY A 113 4.93 -16.52 6.22
CA GLY A 113 4.47 -17.06 4.95
C GLY A 113 3.29 -16.32 4.33
N ARG A 114 2.84 -15.19 4.90
CA ARG A 114 1.84 -14.32 4.29
C ARG A 114 2.37 -13.78 2.97
N LYS A 115 1.50 -13.65 1.98
CA LYS A 115 1.85 -13.09 0.66
C LYS A 115 0.83 -12.05 0.25
N ILE A 116 1.28 -11.05 -0.49
CA ILE A 116 0.42 -10.02 -1.08
C ILE A 116 1.04 -9.50 -2.38
N GLU A 117 0.20 -9.19 -3.35
CA GLU A 117 0.59 -8.40 -4.53
C GLU A 117 -0.14 -7.05 -4.50
N VAL A 118 0.63 -5.97 -4.51
CA VAL A 118 0.12 -4.60 -4.49
C VAL A 118 0.58 -3.87 -5.74
N GLN A 119 -0.34 -3.36 -6.56
CA GLN A 119 -0.05 -2.39 -7.61
C GLN A 119 -0.42 -1.00 -7.12
N ALA A 120 0.56 -0.13 -7.02
CA ALA A 120 0.37 1.23 -6.53
C ALA A 120 1.09 2.26 -7.38
N ALA A 121 0.52 3.44 -7.48
CA ALA A 121 1.07 4.58 -8.22
C ALA A 121 1.31 5.78 -7.32
N SER A 122 2.40 6.50 -7.56
CA SER A 122 2.63 7.83 -7.00
C SER A 122 1.96 8.86 -7.93
N ILE A 123 0.96 9.58 -7.41
CA ILE A 123 0.12 10.52 -8.17
C ILE A 123 0.49 11.99 -7.93
N GLY A 124 1.67 12.23 -7.32
CA GLY A 124 2.19 13.58 -7.04
C GLY A 124 1.94 14.05 -5.61
N GLY A 125 2.78 14.97 -5.12
CA GLY A 125 2.67 15.54 -3.77
C GLY A 125 2.77 14.51 -2.64
N GLY A 126 3.51 13.43 -2.82
CA GLY A 126 3.61 12.34 -1.86
C GLY A 126 2.36 11.46 -1.75
N ARG A 127 1.30 11.76 -2.53
CA ARG A 127 0.08 10.95 -2.55
C ARG A 127 0.24 9.70 -3.41
N ILE A 128 -0.44 8.66 -3.01
CA ILE A 128 -0.44 7.37 -3.72
C ILE A 128 -1.86 6.92 -4.04
N LEU A 129 -1.96 6.03 -5.00
CA LEU A 129 -3.18 5.31 -5.36
C LEU A 129 -2.88 3.82 -5.40
N ILE A 130 -3.57 3.04 -4.59
CA ILE A 130 -3.56 1.58 -4.70
C ILE A 130 -4.56 1.21 -5.80
N ALA A 131 -4.05 0.61 -6.89
CA ALA A 131 -4.84 0.29 -8.08
C ALA A 131 -5.22 -1.19 -8.17
N LYS A 132 -4.40 -2.10 -7.60
CA LYS A 132 -4.73 -3.53 -7.51
C LYS A 132 -4.22 -4.11 -6.19
N LEU A 133 -4.97 -5.07 -5.68
CA LEU A 133 -4.65 -5.83 -4.48
C LEU A 133 -4.98 -7.30 -4.74
N ASP A 134 -3.95 -8.16 -4.71
CA ASP A 134 -4.08 -9.60 -4.98
C ASP A 134 -4.86 -9.90 -6.29
N GLY A 135 -4.55 -9.13 -7.35
CA GLY A 135 -5.17 -9.26 -8.68
C GLY A 135 -6.51 -8.56 -8.85
N ILE A 136 -7.16 -8.10 -7.78
CA ILE A 136 -8.42 -7.35 -7.84
C ILE A 136 -8.14 -5.87 -8.06
N GLU A 137 -8.83 -5.26 -9.01
CA GLU A 137 -8.80 -3.82 -9.22
C GLU A 137 -9.49 -3.12 -8.04
N VAL A 138 -8.79 -2.17 -7.42
CA VAL A 138 -9.26 -1.35 -6.31
C VAL A 138 -8.88 0.11 -6.57
N ASN A 139 -9.41 1.03 -5.77
CA ASN A 139 -9.09 2.45 -5.92
C ASN A 139 -9.18 3.16 -4.57
N PHE A 140 -8.05 3.26 -3.85
CA PHE A 140 -7.99 4.00 -2.59
C PHE A 140 -6.61 4.60 -2.33
N SER A 141 -6.54 5.63 -1.50
CA SER A 141 -5.31 6.41 -1.25
C SER A 141 -4.58 6.03 0.03
N ALA A 142 -5.22 5.34 0.96
CA ALA A 142 -4.72 5.10 2.31
C ALA A 142 -4.32 6.40 3.06
N GLU A 143 -5.00 7.52 2.79
CA GLU A 143 -4.81 8.79 3.49
C GLU A 143 -5.62 8.88 4.78
N LYS A 144 -6.71 8.14 4.84
CA LYS A 144 -7.56 7.96 6.02
C LYS A 144 -7.38 6.56 6.61
N PRO A 145 -7.80 6.35 7.86
CA PRO A 145 -7.93 5.00 8.40
C PRO A 145 -8.75 4.13 7.44
N THR A 146 -8.20 3.02 7.02
CA THR A 146 -8.80 2.19 5.96
C THR A 146 -8.94 0.75 6.42
N LEU A 147 -10.17 0.27 6.45
CA LEU A 147 -10.51 -1.13 6.71
C LEU A 147 -10.71 -1.86 5.37
N ILE A 148 -9.96 -2.92 5.17
CA ILE A 148 -10.02 -3.74 3.96
C ILE A 148 -10.48 -5.13 4.36
N VAL A 149 -11.64 -5.54 3.88
CA VAL A 149 -12.27 -6.82 4.21
C VAL A 149 -12.32 -7.69 2.96
N HIS A 150 -11.59 -8.78 2.97
CA HIS A 150 -11.63 -9.80 1.94
C HIS A 150 -12.66 -10.85 2.32
N ASN A 151 -13.62 -11.11 1.45
CA ASN A 151 -14.74 -12.02 1.75
C ASN A 151 -15.19 -12.80 0.52
N VAL A 152 -15.94 -13.86 0.77
CA VAL A 152 -16.73 -14.53 -0.27
C VAL A 152 -17.87 -13.59 -0.69
N ASP A 153 -18.12 -13.44 -2.00
CA ASP A 153 -19.20 -12.59 -2.52
C ASP A 153 -20.58 -13.21 -2.26
N GLN A 154 -21.10 -12.97 -1.05
CA GLN A 154 -22.40 -13.47 -0.58
C GLN A 154 -23.21 -12.35 0.09
N PRO A 155 -24.55 -12.45 0.10
CA PRO A 155 -25.40 -11.52 0.82
C PRO A 155 -25.11 -11.53 2.33
N GLY A 156 -25.11 -10.35 2.95
CA GLY A 156 -24.99 -10.19 4.39
C GLY A 156 -23.66 -9.58 4.84
N HIS A 157 -22.52 -9.87 4.21
CA HIS A 157 -21.22 -9.38 4.67
C HIS A 157 -21.11 -7.86 4.74
N VAL A 158 -21.62 -7.14 3.72
CA VAL A 158 -21.66 -5.67 3.75
C VAL A 158 -22.46 -5.17 4.95
N ALA A 159 -23.64 -5.77 5.21
CA ALA A 159 -24.48 -5.40 6.33
C ALA A 159 -23.79 -5.67 7.68
N GLN A 160 -23.14 -6.81 7.85
CA GLN A 160 -22.41 -7.16 9.07
C GLN A 160 -21.30 -6.15 9.36
N VAL A 161 -20.47 -5.84 8.35
CA VAL A 161 -19.36 -4.88 8.50
C VAL A 161 -19.88 -3.48 8.81
N THR A 162 -20.87 -2.99 8.07
CA THR A 162 -21.42 -1.64 8.28
C THR A 162 -22.20 -1.51 9.60
N SER A 163 -22.90 -2.55 10.03
CA SER A 163 -23.57 -2.56 11.35
C SER A 163 -22.55 -2.51 12.48
N MET A 164 -21.47 -3.28 12.40
CA MET A 164 -20.40 -3.22 13.40
C MET A 164 -19.78 -1.81 13.48
N LEU A 165 -19.48 -1.17 12.35
CA LEU A 165 -18.96 0.21 12.34
C LEU A 165 -19.94 1.20 12.97
N ALA A 166 -21.25 1.06 12.67
CA ALA A 166 -22.30 1.90 13.26
C ALA A 166 -22.41 1.71 14.78
N GLU A 167 -22.37 0.48 15.28
CA GLU A 167 -22.37 0.18 16.72
C GLU A 167 -21.16 0.78 17.45
N LYS A 168 -20.02 0.83 16.79
CA LYS A 168 -18.79 1.45 17.30
C LYS A 168 -18.74 2.97 17.07
N GLN A 169 -19.78 3.57 16.53
CA GLN A 169 -19.88 5.00 16.19
C GLN A 169 -18.76 5.46 15.23
N VAL A 170 -18.29 4.57 14.36
CA VAL A 170 -17.30 4.87 13.32
C VAL A 170 -18.03 5.31 12.06
N ASN A 171 -17.78 6.55 11.63
CA ASN A 171 -18.39 7.09 10.41
C ASN A 171 -17.61 6.63 9.18
N ILE A 172 -18.35 6.20 8.16
CA ILE A 172 -17.81 5.77 6.88
C ILE A 172 -17.69 6.98 5.96
N ALA A 173 -16.45 7.29 5.54
CA ALA A 173 -16.18 8.35 4.57
C ALA A 173 -16.39 7.85 3.14
N THR A 174 -15.85 6.67 2.80
CA THR A 174 -16.07 5.98 1.54
C THR A 174 -16.24 4.48 1.78
N LEU A 175 -17.05 3.84 0.96
CA LEU A 175 -17.17 2.39 0.92
C LEU A 175 -17.20 1.95 -0.55
N GLN A 176 -16.30 1.06 -0.90
CA GLN A 176 -16.19 0.50 -2.24
C GLN A 176 -16.14 -1.02 -2.13
N LEU A 177 -16.91 -1.69 -2.98
CA LEU A 177 -16.95 -3.15 -3.05
C LEU A 177 -16.49 -3.60 -4.43
N TYR A 178 -15.44 -4.38 -4.46
CA TYR A 178 -14.86 -4.97 -5.65
C TYR A 178 -15.00 -6.48 -5.61
N ARG A 179 -15.14 -7.11 -6.78
CA ARG A 179 -15.22 -8.57 -6.88
C ARG A 179 -14.62 -9.07 -8.18
N ASP A 180 -14.08 -10.28 -8.17
CA ASP A 180 -13.62 -10.96 -9.38
C ASP A 180 -14.79 -11.42 -10.25
N LYS A 181 -15.79 -12.05 -9.63
CA LYS A 181 -17.02 -12.55 -10.25
C LYS A 181 -18.12 -12.74 -9.21
N ARG A 182 -19.36 -12.87 -9.66
CA ARG A 182 -20.50 -13.16 -8.79
C ARG A 182 -20.29 -14.47 -8.02
N GLY A 183 -20.43 -14.42 -6.71
CA GLY A 183 -20.24 -15.57 -5.81
C GLY A 183 -18.78 -15.98 -5.61
N GLY A 184 -17.82 -15.21 -6.14
CA GLY A 184 -16.40 -15.47 -6.00
C GLY A 184 -15.77 -14.71 -4.86
N TYR A 185 -14.60 -14.14 -5.12
CA TYR A 185 -13.82 -13.37 -4.16
C TYR A 185 -14.17 -11.87 -4.25
N ALA A 186 -14.37 -11.24 -3.11
CA ALA A 186 -14.69 -9.82 -3.03
C ALA A 186 -13.79 -9.11 -2.02
N VAL A 187 -13.59 -7.81 -2.24
CA VAL A 187 -12.83 -6.92 -1.36
C VAL A 187 -13.67 -5.68 -1.08
N MET A 188 -13.99 -5.44 0.18
CA MET A 188 -14.54 -4.16 0.63
C MET A 188 -13.40 -3.26 1.09
N VAL A 189 -13.33 -2.05 0.56
CA VAL A 189 -12.41 -0.99 1.00
C VAL A 189 -13.26 0.10 1.63
N ILE A 190 -13.05 0.33 2.92
CA ILE A 190 -13.83 1.27 3.72
C ILE A 190 -12.88 2.26 4.36
N GLU A 191 -12.94 3.51 3.90
CA GLU A 191 -12.22 4.61 4.57
C GLU A 191 -13.14 5.21 5.63
N THR A 192 -12.61 5.41 6.82
CA THR A 192 -13.35 5.89 7.98
C THR A 192 -12.82 7.24 8.46
N ASP A 193 -13.67 8.01 9.16
CA ASP A 193 -13.25 9.28 9.76
C ASP A 193 -12.60 9.08 11.14
N GLN A 194 -12.90 7.97 11.82
CA GLN A 194 -12.33 7.56 13.09
C GLN A 194 -11.58 6.25 12.97
N GLU A 195 -10.71 5.96 13.93
CA GLU A 195 -10.04 4.66 14.01
C GLU A 195 -11.04 3.53 14.32
N VAL A 196 -10.83 2.38 13.69
CA VAL A 196 -11.60 1.17 13.96
C VAL A 196 -10.94 0.43 15.13
N PRO A 197 -11.68 0.11 16.22
CA PRO A 197 -11.12 -0.62 17.35
C PRO A 197 -10.56 -1.98 16.96
N GLU A 198 -9.40 -2.36 17.52
CA GLU A 198 -8.73 -3.64 17.21
C GLU A 198 -9.63 -4.86 17.49
N GLU A 199 -10.44 -4.80 18.57
CA GLU A 199 -11.40 -5.87 18.87
C GLU A 199 -12.44 -6.05 17.77
N SER A 200 -12.79 -4.98 17.04
CA SER A 200 -13.74 -5.05 15.93
C SER A 200 -13.11 -5.70 14.70
N VAL A 201 -11.83 -5.44 14.44
CA VAL A 201 -11.07 -6.12 13.38
C VAL A 201 -10.97 -7.61 13.68
N ALA A 202 -10.58 -7.97 14.91
CA ALA A 202 -10.50 -9.37 15.36
C ALA A 202 -11.85 -10.09 15.33
N TRP A 203 -12.96 -9.40 15.63
CA TRP A 203 -14.31 -9.96 15.52
C TRP A 203 -14.69 -10.23 14.06
N LEU A 204 -14.39 -9.31 13.13
CA LEU A 204 -14.65 -9.52 11.71
C LEU A 204 -13.93 -10.75 11.16
N GLU A 205 -12.69 -11.00 11.58
CA GLU A 205 -11.90 -12.16 11.14
C GLU A 205 -12.52 -13.50 11.54
N GLN A 206 -13.40 -13.52 12.53
CA GLN A 206 -14.09 -14.74 13.01
C GLN A 206 -15.38 -15.03 12.27
N LEU A 207 -15.88 -14.09 11.45
CA LEU A 207 -17.14 -14.28 10.73
C LEU A 207 -16.96 -15.27 9.58
N ASP A 208 -17.95 -16.15 9.43
CA ASP A 208 -18.01 -17.08 8.31
C ASP A 208 -18.04 -16.33 6.97
N GLY A 209 -17.24 -16.77 6.01
CA GLY A 209 -17.08 -16.12 4.71
C GLY A 209 -16.18 -14.90 4.67
N ILE A 210 -15.68 -14.39 5.81
CA ILE A 210 -14.58 -13.43 5.84
C ILE A 210 -13.26 -14.19 5.73
N ILE A 211 -12.41 -13.80 4.77
CA ILE A 211 -11.16 -14.49 4.44
C ILE A 211 -9.99 -13.82 5.14
N LYS A 212 -9.97 -12.50 5.16
CA LYS A 212 -8.90 -11.68 5.74
C LYS A 212 -9.45 -10.28 6.04
N VAL A 213 -8.99 -9.69 7.13
CA VAL A 213 -9.23 -8.28 7.44
C VAL A 213 -7.88 -7.57 7.58
N THR A 214 -7.75 -6.41 6.98
CA THR A 214 -6.57 -5.56 7.09
C THR A 214 -7.01 -4.16 7.49
N TYR A 215 -6.35 -3.58 8.49
CA TYR A 215 -6.57 -2.20 8.91
C TYR A 215 -5.25 -1.41 8.82
N ILE A 216 -5.28 -0.23 8.18
CA ILE A 216 -4.11 0.62 7.94
C ILE A 216 -4.41 2.08 8.20
#